data_74afdce1f4041cafb051910edb295d40
#
_entry.id   74afdce1f4041cafb051910edb295d40
#
_cell.length_a   1.000
_cell.length_b   1.000
_cell.length_c   1.000
_cell.angle_alpha   90.00
_cell.angle_beta   90.00
_cell.angle_gamma   90.00
#
_symmetry.space_group_name_H-M   'P 1'
#
loop_
_entity.id
_entity.type
_entity.pdbx_description
1 polymer ?
#
loop_
_entity_poly.entity_id
_entity_poly.type
_entity_poly.pdbx_seq_one_letter_code
_entity_poly.pdbx_strand_id
1 'polypeptide(L)'
;MLLDLQVGNLIEPVSGRRWNRSEVLRRADARTRHFKRAGLAAADRVFIHYGNRLEFFADLLSIWRLGACAVPVDPRLTPYEIENLARLAAPRLSLVDDTTDTSTVSVMSAMGSEVIDCRSAGDGGENAMPSNPVSFDNDAIILFTSGSTGGPKGVVHTHRSLRARWNALRENLGVEAYARTLCALPTHFGHGLICNSLFPWLSGSDLFISEPFNPDLLMRFGKLVDEHKITALSSVPSFWPLVLKVTRPPKERTLRRLHCGSAPLSAATWKDIRHWSATEDVLNTYGITETGSWTAGTNIDGFVPEDGLIGKPWGATIRIVKTTDPDSAEQSEEECRAGEAGHVWIKTPALMKGYYQRDDLTRQSVRDGWLLTGDIGWRDDRGLFYLSGREHEEINKGGTKIYPADIDAVVGNFEGTRDVVTFGIDDSLYGQQVAIAVALDECSDGTVRRLYQWTKQRLAQHKIPLRWYLLDAIPRSPRGKINRNEIRDRCLKLAPLDLNKILEISEENVP
;
A
#
# COMPACT_ATOMS: atom_id res chain seq x y z
N MET A 1 -22.95 -8.82 5.30
CA MET A 1 -21.61 -8.27 5.62
C MET A 1 -20.54 -8.95 4.78
N LEU A 2 -19.26 -8.59 4.96
CA LEU A 2 -18.17 -9.38 4.35
C LEU A 2 -18.17 -10.83 4.87
N LEU A 3 -18.50 -11.02 6.14
CA LEU A 3 -18.62 -12.34 6.77
C LEU A 3 -19.71 -13.25 6.18
N ASP A 4 -20.68 -12.68 5.45
CA ASP A 4 -21.76 -13.43 4.80
C ASP A 4 -21.35 -13.90 3.39
N LEU A 5 -20.17 -13.52 2.92
CA LEU A 5 -19.65 -13.92 1.63
C LEU A 5 -19.04 -15.33 1.69
N GLN A 6 -18.97 -15.95 0.53
CA GLN A 6 -18.42 -17.29 0.41
C GLN A 6 -16.90 -17.24 0.28
N VAL A 7 -16.15 -17.68 1.30
CA VAL A 7 -14.70 -17.81 1.21
C VAL A 7 -14.30 -18.97 0.30
N GLY A 8 -13.22 -18.76 -0.44
CA GLY A 8 -12.55 -19.80 -1.24
C GLY A 8 -11.47 -20.56 -0.48
N ASN A 9 -10.71 -21.39 -1.20
CA ASN A 9 -9.54 -22.07 -0.65
C ASN A 9 -8.36 -21.09 -0.57
N LEU A 10 -7.40 -21.40 0.32
CA LEU A 10 -6.13 -20.68 0.47
C LEU A 10 -4.98 -21.64 0.17
N ILE A 11 -4.04 -21.23 -0.66
CA ILE A 11 -2.90 -22.05 -1.10
C ILE A 11 -1.62 -21.24 -1.04
N GLU A 12 -0.59 -21.76 -0.42
CA GLU A 12 0.78 -21.25 -0.53
C GLU A 12 1.54 -22.06 -1.57
N PRO A 13 1.77 -21.53 -2.77
CA PRO A 13 2.32 -22.32 -3.87
C PRO A 13 3.78 -22.74 -3.64
N VAL A 14 4.54 -22.02 -2.82
CA VAL A 14 5.95 -22.32 -2.53
C VAL A 14 6.10 -23.38 -1.45
N SER A 15 5.38 -23.27 -0.33
CA SER A 15 5.43 -24.24 0.76
C SER A 15 4.56 -25.49 0.51
N GLY A 16 3.62 -25.40 -0.43
CA GLY A 16 2.63 -26.44 -0.71
C GLY A 16 1.52 -26.54 0.34
N ARG A 17 1.50 -25.66 1.36
CA ARG A 17 0.42 -25.59 2.36
C ARG A 17 -0.89 -25.21 1.70
N ARG A 18 -1.95 -25.85 2.13
CA ARG A 18 -3.29 -25.62 1.56
C ARG A 18 -4.35 -25.75 2.63
N TRP A 19 -5.26 -24.80 2.68
CA TRP A 19 -6.48 -24.87 3.47
C TRP A 19 -7.68 -24.76 2.55
N ASN A 20 -8.54 -25.79 2.58
CA ASN A 20 -9.84 -25.68 1.92
C ASN A 20 -10.78 -24.80 2.77
N ARG A 21 -11.93 -24.46 2.20
CA ARG A 21 -12.92 -23.61 2.86
C ARG A 21 -13.25 -24.06 4.29
N SER A 22 -13.50 -25.36 4.49
CA SER A 22 -13.86 -25.91 5.81
C SER A 22 -12.72 -25.75 6.81
N GLU A 23 -11.49 -25.99 6.35
CA GLU A 23 -10.27 -25.78 7.16
C GLU A 23 -10.08 -24.31 7.54
N VAL A 24 -10.26 -23.37 6.59
CA VAL A 24 -10.21 -21.92 6.87
C VAL A 24 -11.20 -21.53 7.97
N LEU A 25 -12.45 -21.98 7.85
CA LEU A 25 -13.50 -21.66 8.82
C LEU A 25 -13.22 -22.29 10.19
N ARG A 26 -12.78 -23.53 10.24
CA ARG A 26 -12.39 -24.23 11.48
C ARG A 26 -11.24 -23.50 12.20
N ARG A 27 -10.22 -23.07 11.45
CA ARG A 27 -9.10 -22.29 12.00
C ARG A 27 -9.54 -20.92 12.47
N ALA A 28 -10.38 -20.23 11.71
CA ALA A 28 -10.98 -18.98 12.15
C ALA A 28 -11.80 -19.14 13.44
N ASP A 29 -12.55 -20.26 13.62
CA ASP A 29 -13.26 -20.55 14.86
C ASP A 29 -12.29 -20.73 16.04
N ALA A 30 -11.19 -21.46 15.85
CA ALA A 30 -10.17 -21.66 16.86
C ALA A 30 -9.52 -20.34 17.29
N ARG A 31 -9.15 -19.51 16.29
CA ARG A 31 -8.56 -18.18 16.51
C ARG A 31 -9.54 -17.23 17.22
N THR A 32 -10.82 -17.26 16.85
CA THR A 32 -11.86 -16.46 17.51
C THR A 32 -11.95 -16.79 18.99
N ARG A 33 -11.94 -18.08 19.37
CA ARG A 33 -11.91 -18.50 20.78
C ARG A 33 -10.64 -18.03 21.49
N HIS A 34 -9.50 -18.16 20.83
CA HIS A 34 -8.21 -17.73 21.40
C HIS A 34 -8.21 -16.21 21.68
N PHE A 35 -8.58 -15.39 20.70
CA PHE A 35 -8.64 -13.93 20.86
C PHE A 35 -9.67 -13.48 21.90
N LYS A 36 -10.81 -14.17 21.99
CA LYS A 36 -11.81 -13.89 23.04
C LYS A 36 -11.25 -14.17 24.44
N ARG A 37 -10.47 -15.25 24.62
CA ARG A 37 -9.79 -15.55 25.90
C ARG A 37 -8.73 -14.51 26.23
N ALA A 38 -8.02 -13.98 25.23
CA ALA A 38 -7.08 -12.88 25.36
C ALA A 38 -7.78 -11.50 25.59
N GLY A 39 -9.11 -11.52 25.75
CA GLY A 39 -9.90 -10.32 26.08
C GLY A 39 -10.14 -9.37 24.92
N LEU A 40 -10.03 -9.84 23.67
CA LEU A 40 -10.37 -9.02 22.49
C LEU A 40 -11.88 -8.74 22.48
N ALA A 41 -12.25 -7.48 22.39
CA ALA A 41 -13.62 -6.98 22.37
C ALA A 41 -13.94 -6.23 21.08
N ALA A 42 -15.22 -5.89 20.90
CA ALA A 42 -15.64 -5.05 19.78
C ALA A 42 -14.98 -3.68 19.82
N ALA A 43 -14.67 -3.14 18.64
CA ALA A 43 -13.96 -1.90 18.42
C ALA A 43 -12.48 -1.87 18.88
N ASP A 44 -11.92 -2.95 19.44
CA ASP A 44 -10.49 -3.06 19.64
C ASP A 44 -9.74 -3.12 18.32
N ARG A 45 -8.46 -2.71 18.33
CA ARG A 45 -7.54 -2.81 17.18
C ARG A 45 -6.60 -3.97 17.39
N VAL A 46 -6.32 -4.68 16.31
CA VAL A 46 -5.40 -5.81 16.30
C VAL A 46 -4.35 -5.59 15.23
N PHE A 47 -3.09 -5.47 15.62
CA PHE A 47 -1.98 -5.47 14.67
C PHE A 47 -1.80 -6.87 14.07
N ILE A 48 -1.69 -6.95 12.75
CA ILE A 48 -1.24 -8.14 12.03
C ILE A 48 0.11 -7.79 11.44
N HIS A 49 1.18 -8.16 12.15
CA HIS A 49 2.57 -7.83 11.82
C HIS A 49 3.29 -9.04 11.24
N TYR A 50 2.74 -9.56 10.16
CA TYR A 50 3.37 -10.59 9.34
C TYR A 50 2.81 -10.55 7.91
N GLY A 51 3.55 -11.20 6.98
CA GLY A 51 3.28 -11.08 5.56
C GLY A 51 2.18 -12.00 5.03
N ASN A 52 2.28 -12.31 3.76
CA ASN A 52 1.33 -13.11 3.00
C ASN A 52 1.37 -14.58 3.44
N ARG A 53 0.49 -14.98 4.36
CA ARG A 53 0.36 -16.34 4.91
C ARG A 53 -1.11 -16.76 4.99
N LEU A 54 -1.37 -18.06 5.07
CA LEU A 54 -2.73 -18.61 5.24
C LEU A 54 -3.36 -18.09 6.54
N GLU A 55 -2.56 -17.98 7.62
CA GLU A 55 -2.97 -17.52 8.95
C GLU A 55 -3.58 -16.12 8.91
N PHE A 56 -3.07 -15.23 8.06
CA PHE A 56 -3.56 -13.86 7.90
C PHE A 56 -5.09 -13.80 7.68
N PHE A 57 -5.60 -14.67 6.84
CA PHE A 57 -7.01 -14.68 6.47
C PHE A 57 -7.90 -15.29 7.56
N ALA A 58 -7.40 -16.30 8.29
CA ALA A 58 -8.11 -16.84 9.44
C ALA A 58 -8.16 -15.82 10.59
N ASP A 59 -7.05 -15.11 10.84
CA ASP A 59 -6.97 -14.06 11.84
C ASP A 59 -7.90 -12.89 11.50
N LEU A 60 -7.91 -12.46 10.24
CA LEU A 60 -8.80 -11.40 9.76
C LEU A 60 -10.28 -11.74 9.99
N LEU A 61 -10.70 -12.96 9.63
CA LEU A 61 -12.07 -13.42 9.90
C LEU A 61 -12.39 -13.44 11.41
N SER A 62 -11.42 -13.87 12.21
CA SER A 62 -11.58 -13.99 13.67
C SER A 62 -11.72 -12.63 14.35
N ILE A 63 -10.92 -11.66 13.93
CA ILE A 63 -11.00 -10.26 14.38
C ILE A 63 -12.39 -9.69 14.04
N TRP A 64 -12.83 -9.86 12.80
CA TRP A 64 -14.14 -9.36 12.36
C TRP A 64 -15.31 -10.02 13.08
N ARG A 65 -15.24 -11.32 13.37
CA ARG A 65 -16.29 -12.04 14.12
C ARG A 65 -16.47 -11.52 15.55
N LEU A 66 -15.42 -10.97 16.13
CA LEU A 66 -15.47 -10.32 17.45
C LEU A 66 -15.86 -8.84 17.39
N GLY A 67 -16.09 -8.31 16.18
CA GLY A 67 -16.40 -6.89 15.97
C GLY A 67 -15.20 -5.95 16.17
N ALA A 68 -14.00 -6.52 16.19
CA ALA A 68 -12.74 -5.78 16.28
C ALA A 68 -12.24 -5.34 14.90
N CYS A 69 -11.28 -4.43 14.87
CA CYS A 69 -10.70 -3.82 13.68
C CYS A 69 -9.30 -4.37 13.43
N ALA A 70 -9.05 -4.91 12.23
CA ALA A 70 -7.73 -5.35 11.82
C ALA A 70 -6.86 -4.17 11.37
N VAL A 71 -5.61 -4.19 11.77
CA VAL A 71 -4.59 -3.21 11.38
C VAL A 71 -3.39 -3.97 10.79
N PRO A 72 -3.43 -4.28 9.50
CA PRO A 72 -2.28 -4.88 8.83
C PRO A 72 -1.10 -3.92 8.82
N VAL A 73 0.05 -4.41 9.29
CA VAL A 73 1.27 -3.61 9.46
C VAL A 73 2.38 -4.18 8.58
N ASP A 74 3.16 -3.31 7.96
CA ASP A 74 4.32 -3.72 7.16
C ASP A 74 5.38 -4.37 8.09
N PRO A 75 5.71 -5.66 7.90
CA PRO A 75 6.66 -6.36 8.75
C PRO A 75 8.11 -5.84 8.62
N ARG A 76 8.38 -4.96 7.66
CA ARG A 76 9.70 -4.35 7.45
C ARG A 76 9.90 -3.07 8.24
N LEU A 77 8.87 -2.59 8.94
CA LEU A 77 8.99 -1.39 9.76
C LEU A 77 9.95 -1.62 10.94
N THR A 78 10.70 -0.58 11.26
CA THR A 78 11.61 -0.59 12.40
C THR A 78 10.85 -0.59 13.73
N PRO A 79 11.44 -1.04 14.85
CA PRO A 79 10.83 -0.91 16.18
C PRO A 79 10.37 0.51 16.50
N TYR A 80 11.10 1.52 16.06
CA TYR A 80 10.73 2.94 16.21
C TYR A 80 9.44 3.27 15.45
N GLU A 81 9.30 2.82 14.21
CA GLU A 81 8.08 3.05 13.43
C GLU A 81 6.89 2.28 14.01
N ILE A 82 7.12 1.06 14.48
CA ILE A 82 6.10 0.26 15.19
C ILE A 82 5.65 0.94 16.48
N GLU A 83 6.57 1.51 17.26
CA GLU A 83 6.22 2.26 18.46
C GLU A 83 5.30 3.45 18.13
N ASN A 84 5.64 4.21 17.08
CA ASN A 84 4.82 5.35 16.66
C ASN A 84 3.42 4.92 16.20
N LEU A 85 3.31 3.81 15.46
CA LEU A 85 2.01 3.25 15.06
C LEU A 85 1.22 2.73 16.28
N ALA A 86 1.89 2.05 17.21
CA ALA A 86 1.25 1.52 18.41
C ALA A 86 0.75 2.63 19.34
N ARG A 87 1.48 3.74 19.48
CA ARG A 87 1.00 4.94 20.19
C ARG A 87 -0.27 5.50 19.59
N LEU A 88 -0.37 5.52 18.26
CA LEU A 88 -1.53 6.05 17.55
C LEU A 88 -2.71 5.07 17.59
N ALA A 89 -2.49 3.80 17.26
CA ALA A 89 -3.56 2.81 17.11
C ALA A 89 -3.98 2.16 18.43
N ALA A 90 -3.10 2.14 19.45
CA ALA A 90 -3.32 1.46 20.73
C ALA A 90 -3.88 0.03 20.55
N PRO A 91 -3.13 -0.89 19.89
CA PRO A 91 -3.63 -2.24 19.62
C PRO A 91 -3.80 -3.05 20.89
N ARG A 92 -4.94 -3.72 21.03
CA ARG A 92 -5.19 -4.67 22.14
C ARG A 92 -4.36 -5.93 21.98
N LEU A 93 -4.24 -6.43 20.77
CA LEU A 93 -3.42 -7.59 20.40
C LEU A 93 -2.47 -7.22 19.26
N SER A 94 -1.29 -7.83 19.26
CA SER A 94 -0.34 -7.82 18.15
C SER A 94 -0.03 -9.24 17.72
N LEU A 95 -0.41 -9.59 16.51
CA LEU A 95 -0.17 -10.90 15.93
C LEU A 95 1.16 -10.87 15.19
N VAL A 96 2.04 -11.78 15.51
CA VAL A 96 3.41 -11.88 14.96
C VAL A 96 3.68 -13.28 14.42
N ASP A 97 4.79 -13.45 13.71
CA ASP A 97 5.28 -14.74 13.28
C ASP A 97 6.75 -14.93 13.71
N ASP A 98 7.33 -16.05 13.29
CA ASP A 98 8.70 -16.43 13.58
C ASP A 98 9.77 -15.54 12.93
N THR A 99 9.39 -14.66 12.02
CA THR A 99 10.29 -13.70 11.37
C THR A 99 10.34 -12.35 12.10
N THR A 100 9.41 -12.11 13.04
CA THR A 100 9.35 -10.87 13.80
C THR A 100 10.49 -10.85 14.84
N ASP A 101 11.34 -9.84 14.79
CA ASP A 101 12.47 -9.70 15.70
C ASP A 101 12.01 -9.40 17.14
N THR A 102 12.89 -9.78 18.10
CA THR A 102 12.58 -9.66 19.53
C THR A 102 12.45 -8.21 19.99
N SER A 103 13.11 -7.27 19.35
CA SER A 103 13.03 -5.84 19.70
C SER A 103 11.67 -5.28 19.32
N THR A 104 11.13 -5.65 18.16
CA THR A 104 9.77 -5.32 17.73
C THR A 104 8.71 -5.90 18.67
N VAL A 105 8.85 -7.18 19.07
CA VAL A 105 7.97 -7.84 20.06
C VAL A 105 8.00 -7.08 21.38
N SER A 106 9.19 -6.71 21.86
CA SER A 106 9.37 -5.97 23.12
C SER A 106 8.68 -4.60 23.08
N VAL A 107 8.79 -3.89 21.97
CA VAL A 107 8.11 -2.59 21.76
C VAL A 107 6.59 -2.77 21.80
N MET A 108 6.02 -3.73 21.07
CA MET A 108 4.58 -4.00 21.09
C MET A 108 4.08 -4.30 22.50
N SER A 109 4.80 -5.12 23.24
CA SER A 109 4.47 -5.47 24.63
C SER A 109 4.57 -4.24 25.56
N ALA A 110 5.60 -3.42 25.42
CA ALA A 110 5.80 -2.19 26.21
C ALA A 110 4.69 -1.17 25.92
N MET A 111 4.09 -1.20 24.74
CA MET A 111 2.93 -0.37 24.37
C MET A 111 1.59 -0.94 24.87
N GLY A 112 1.60 -1.98 25.70
CA GLY A 112 0.42 -2.57 26.31
C GLY A 112 -0.36 -3.55 25.43
N SER A 113 0.20 -3.94 24.29
CA SER A 113 -0.39 -4.97 23.42
C SER A 113 0.00 -6.37 23.87
N GLU A 114 -0.96 -7.29 23.96
CA GLU A 114 -0.66 -8.71 24.12
C GLU A 114 -0.16 -9.28 22.81
N VAL A 115 1.06 -9.83 22.80
CA VAL A 115 1.68 -10.36 21.58
C VAL A 115 1.39 -11.85 21.44
N ILE A 116 0.85 -12.26 20.30
CA ILE A 116 0.44 -13.64 20.02
C ILE A 116 1.10 -14.13 18.73
N ASP A 117 1.81 -15.26 18.81
CA ASP A 117 2.31 -15.95 17.60
C ASP A 117 1.12 -16.48 16.76
N CYS A 118 1.11 -16.20 15.47
CA CYS A 118 0.05 -16.61 14.55
C CYS A 118 -0.12 -18.14 14.49
N ARG A 119 0.89 -18.92 14.87
CA ARG A 119 0.86 -20.39 14.90
C ARG A 119 0.37 -20.97 16.25
N SER A 120 0.31 -20.14 17.30
CA SER A 120 0.04 -20.59 18.68
C SER A 120 -1.42 -20.98 18.95
N ALA A 121 -2.35 -20.65 18.05
CA ALA A 121 -3.74 -21.08 18.18
C ALA A 121 -3.87 -22.55 17.81
N GLY A 122 -3.83 -23.41 18.83
CA GLY A 122 -4.01 -24.83 18.68
C GLY A 122 -5.30 -25.22 17.94
N ASP A 123 -5.32 -26.44 17.44
CA ASP A 123 -6.49 -27.08 16.82
C ASP A 123 -7.65 -27.11 17.83
N GLY A 124 -8.49 -26.11 17.76
CA GLY A 124 -9.56 -25.90 18.75
C GLY A 124 -10.80 -26.74 18.49
N GLY A 125 -11.45 -27.17 19.56
CA GLY A 125 -12.58 -28.07 19.62
C GLY A 125 -13.78 -27.78 18.70
N GLU A 126 -14.69 -28.74 18.63
CA GLU A 126 -15.72 -28.92 17.61
C GLU A 126 -16.91 -27.93 17.61
N ASN A 127 -17.05 -27.06 18.58
CA ASN A 127 -18.23 -26.18 18.66
C ASN A 127 -17.99 -24.82 17.97
N ALA A 128 -18.80 -24.56 16.94
CA ALA A 128 -18.86 -23.23 16.32
C ALA A 128 -19.23 -22.16 17.37
N MET A 129 -18.46 -21.06 17.39
CA MET A 129 -18.77 -19.94 18.28
C MET A 129 -19.87 -19.06 17.65
N PRO A 130 -20.86 -18.62 18.42
CA PRO A 130 -21.76 -17.58 17.95
C PRO A 130 -20.96 -16.30 17.69
N SER A 131 -21.08 -15.75 16.48
CA SER A 131 -20.55 -14.45 16.16
C SER A 131 -21.29 -13.37 16.96
N ASN A 132 -20.57 -12.40 17.51
CA ASN A 132 -21.23 -11.20 18.01
C ASN A 132 -21.97 -10.53 16.83
N PRO A 133 -23.12 -9.88 17.06
CA PRO A 133 -23.75 -9.11 16.00
C PRO A 133 -22.79 -7.99 15.55
N VAL A 134 -22.23 -8.16 14.37
CA VAL A 134 -21.32 -7.17 13.76
C VAL A 134 -22.15 -6.24 12.90
N SER A 135 -22.06 -4.94 13.12
CA SER A 135 -22.71 -3.92 12.28
C SER A 135 -21.94 -3.70 10.98
N PHE A 136 -22.66 -3.33 9.93
CA PHE A 136 -22.02 -2.83 8.69
C PHE A 136 -21.13 -1.62 8.94
N ASP A 137 -21.41 -0.83 9.96
CA ASP A 137 -20.69 0.40 10.29
C ASP A 137 -19.54 0.20 11.28
N ASN A 138 -19.32 -1.04 11.76
CA ASN A 138 -18.10 -1.35 12.49
C ASN A 138 -16.86 -1.15 11.62
N ASP A 139 -15.80 -0.63 12.24
CA ASP A 139 -14.49 -0.50 11.61
C ASP A 139 -13.93 -1.90 11.34
N ALA A 140 -13.65 -2.20 10.07
CA ALA A 140 -13.17 -3.52 9.66
C ALA A 140 -11.65 -3.54 9.50
N ILE A 141 -11.09 -2.50 8.89
CA ILE A 141 -9.65 -2.39 8.61
C ILE A 141 -9.21 -0.94 8.79
N ILE A 142 -8.04 -0.75 9.38
CA ILE A 142 -7.28 0.51 9.30
C ILE A 142 -6.01 0.23 8.50
N LEU A 143 -5.84 0.92 7.38
CA LEU A 143 -4.62 0.88 6.59
C LEU A 143 -3.82 2.16 6.84
N PHE A 144 -2.66 2.02 7.47
CA PHE A 144 -1.78 3.16 7.66
C PHE A 144 -1.04 3.48 6.37
N THR A 145 -1.22 4.72 5.93
CA THR A 145 -0.45 5.32 4.85
C THR A 145 0.41 6.41 5.43
N SER A 146 1.59 6.59 4.89
CA SER A 146 2.42 7.72 5.25
C SER A 146 1.79 9.01 4.70
N GLY A 147 1.67 10.04 5.54
CA GLY A 147 0.95 11.26 5.20
C GLY A 147 1.84 12.38 4.69
N SER A 148 1.33 13.22 3.79
CA SER A 148 2.01 14.45 3.35
C SER A 148 2.26 15.48 4.46
N THR A 149 1.69 15.28 5.66
CA THR A 149 1.71 16.20 6.80
C THR A 149 2.61 15.74 7.95
N GLY A 150 3.54 14.79 7.71
CA GLY A 150 4.58 14.44 8.69
C GLY A 150 4.17 13.43 9.75
N GLY A 151 3.38 12.41 9.39
CA GLY A 151 3.08 11.26 10.25
C GLY A 151 2.11 10.29 9.59
N PRO A 152 2.04 9.02 10.05
CA PRO A 152 1.18 8.02 9.46
C PRO A 152 -0.30 8.37 9.61
N LYS A 153 -1.07 8.24 8.52
CA LYS A 153 -2.51 8.42 8.48
C LYS A 153 -3.20 7.06 8.41
N GLY A 154 -4.04 6.74 9.37
CA GLY A 154 -4.82 5.50 9.35
C GLY A 154 -6.12 5.69 8.56
N VAL A 155 -6.23 5.11 7.38
CA VAL A 155 -7.46 5.11 6.58
C VAL A 155 -8.41 4.05 7.12
N VAL A 156 -9.57 4.46 7.63
CA VAL A 156 -10.55 3.55 8.25
C VAL A 156 -11.57 3.09 7.24
N HIS A 157 -11.65 1.79 7.01
CA HIS A 157 -12.73 1.15 6.25
C HIS A 157 -13.67 0.37 7.15
N THR A 158 -14.96 0.59 6.96
CA THR A 158 -16.03 -0.20 7.59
C THR A 158 -16.36 -1.43 6.77
N HIS A 159 -17.09 -2.39 7.35
CA HIS A 159 -17.65 -3.51 6.60
C HIS A 159 -18.55 -3.03 5.45
N ARG A 160 -19.25 -1.90 5.62
CA ARG A 160 -20.09 -1.27 4.59
C ARG A 160 -19.27 -0.81 3.39
N SER A 161 -18.21 -0.03 3.62
CA SER A 161 -17.38 0.50 2.54
C SER A 161 -16.65 -0.61 1.78
N LEU A 162 -16.12 -1.62 2.49
CA LEU A 162 -15.48 -2.79 1.85
C LEU A 162 -16.49 -3.65 1.07
N ARG A 163 -17.73 -3.83 1.58
CA ARG A 163 -18.77 -4.53 0.85
C ARG A 163 -19.19 -3.78 -0.39
N ALA A 164 -19.29 -2.45 -0.31
CA ALA A 164 -19.58 -1.61 -1.47
C ALA A 164 -18.49 -1.73 -2.55
N ARG A 165 -17.21 -1.78 -2.15
CA ARG A 165 -16.09 -2.03 -3.08
C ARG A 165 -16.19 -3.41 -3.71
N TRP A 166 -16.45 -4.45 -2.91
CA TRP A 166 -16.62 -5.81 -3.42
C TRP A 166 -17.77 -5.90 -4.45
N ASN A 167 -18.92 -5.28 -4.16
CA ASN A 167 -20.05 -5.22 -5.08
C ASN A 167 -19.68 -4.52 -6.39
N ALA A 168 -19.04 -3.35 -6.30
CA ALA A 168 -18.61 -2.59 -7.47
C ALA A 168 -17.65 -3.37 -8.38
N LEU A 169 -16.69 -4.09 -7.79
CA LEU A 169 -15.77 -4.92 -8.56
C LEU A 169 -16.49 -6.11 -9.20
N ARG A 170 -17.40 -6.75 -8.48
CA ARG A 170 -18.20 -7.85 -9.01
C ARG A 170 -19.08 -7.42 -10.18
N GLU A 171 -19.71 -6.27 -10.10
CA GLU A 171 -20.58 -5.71 -11.15
C GLU A 171 -19.80 -5.33 -12.42
N ASN A 172 -18.60 -4.76 -12.25
CA ASN A 172 -17.82 -4.26 -13.37
C ASN A 172 -16.85 -5.29 -13.97
N LEU A 173 -16.37 -6.26 -13.18
CA LEU A 173 -15.31 -7.18 -13.59
C LEU A 173 -15.78 -8.64 -13.68
N GLY A 174 -16.93 -8.98 -13.07
CA GLY A 174 -17.30 -10.37 -12.87
C GLY A 174 -16.38 -11.10 -11.89
N VAL A 175 -16.55 -12.39 -11.74
CA VAL A 175 -15.72 -13.24 -10.86
C VAL A 175 -15.06 -14.40 -11.59
N GLU A 176 -15.47 -14.69 -12.81
CA GLU A 176 -15.11 -15.88 -13.57
C GLU A 176 -13.61 -15.95 -13.89
N ALA A 177 -13.02 -14.80 -14.23
CA ALA A 177 -11.59 -14.70 -14.50
C ALA A 177 -10.72 -14.94 -13.26
N TYR A 178 -11.28 -14.80 -12.06
CA TYR A 178 -10.55 -14.85 -10.78
C TYR A 178 -10.57 -16.24 -10.13
N ALA A 179 -11.04 -17.28 -10.81
CA ALA A 179 -11.18 -18.63 -10.24
C ALA A 179 -9.91 -19.13 -9.52
N ARG A 180 -8.74 -18.76 -10.01
CA ARG A 180 -7.43 -19.10 -9.45
C ARG A 180 -6.54 -17.86 -9.44
N THR A 181 -6.65 -17.09 -8.37
CA THR A 181 -5.98 -15.78 -8.26
C THR A 181 -4.65 -15.89 -7.50
N LEU A 182 -3.59 -15.35 -8.08
CA LEU A 182 -2.30 -15.21 -7.40
C LEU A 182 -2.21 -13.83 -6.74
N CYS A 183 -1.96 -13.83 -5.42
CA CYS A 183 -1.60 -12.65 -4.66
C CYS A 183 -0.13 -12.72 -4.26
N ALA A 184 0.69 -11.89 -4.90
CA ALA A 184 2.09 -11.65 -4.57
C ALA A 184 2.34 -10.20 -4.13
N LEU A 185 1.27 -9.40 -4.01
CA LEU A 185 1.32 -8.06 -3.43
C LEU A 185 1.16 -8.14 -1.90
N PRO A 186 1.79 -7.24 -1.13
CA PRO A 186 1.71 -7.27 0.32
C PRO A 186 0.27 -7.10 0.84
N THR A 187 -0.13 -7.90 1.84
CA THR A 187 -1.45 -7.83 2.48
C THR A 187 -1.63 -6.64 3.43
N HIS A 188 -0.56 -5.93 3.79
CA HIS A 188 -0.66 -4.64 4.49
C HIS A 188 -0.91 -3.44 3.55
N PHE A 189 -1.01 -3.69 2.25
CA PHE A 189 -1.26 -2.70 1.21
C PHE A 189 -2.67 -2.87 0.63
N GLY A 190 -3.44 -1.78 0.50
CA GLY A 190 -4.85 -1.84 0.08
C GLY A 190 -5.08 -2.56 -1.24
N HIS A 191 -4.20 -2.39 -2.24
CA HIS A 191 -4.26 -3.08 -3.53
C HIS A 191 -4.12 -4.60 -3.34
N GLY A 192 -3.09 -5.05 -2.60
CA GLY A 192 -2.86 -6.47 -2.32
C GLY A 192 -3.98 -7.10 -1.49
N LEU A 193 -4.42 -6.41 -0.43
CA LEU A 193 -5.42 -6.94 0.48
C LEU A 193 -6.84 -6.87 -0.08
N ILE A 194 -7.32 -5.65 -0.40
CA ILE A 194 -8.75 -5.45 -0.70
C ILE A 194 -9.10 -6.02 -2.08
N CYS A 195 -8.32 -5.66 -3.11
CA CYS A 195 -8.69 -5.99 -4.48
C CYS A 195 -8.08 -7.30 -4.98
N ASN A 196 -6.80 -7.57 -4.69
CA ASN A 196 -6.15 -8.76 -5.20
C ASN A 196 -6.36 -10.00 -4.31
N SER A 197 -6.75 -9.83 -3.04
CA SER A 197 -7.00 -10.95 -2.13
C SER A 197 -8.47 -11.08 -1.72
N LEU A 198 -9.03 -10.08 -1.04
CA LEU A 198 -10.39 -10.19 -0.48
C LEU A 198 -11.46 -10.29 -1.55
N PHE A 199 -11.33 -9.55 -2.66
CA PHE A 199 -12.33 -9.61 -3.73
C PHE A 199 -12.49 -11.02 -4.31
N PRO A 200 -11.45 -11.68 -4.84
CA PRO A 200 -11.59 -13.05 -5.36
C PRO A 200 -11.89 -14.07 -4.27
N TRP A 201 -11.20 -14.00 -3.12
CA TRP A 201 -11.36 -14.99 -2.07
C TRP A 201 -12.76 -15.01 -1.45
N LEU A 202 -13.33 -13.83 -1.16
CA LEU A 202 -14.70 -13.69 -0.68
C LEU A 202 -15.77 -13.92 -1.77
N SER A 203 -15.34 -14.15 -3.01
CA SER A 203 -16.17 -14.60 -4.12
C SER A 203 -16.15 -16.12 -4.31
N GLY A 204 -15.45 -16.86 -3.44
CA GLY A 204 -15.32 -18.31 -3.49
C GLY A 204 -14.18 -18.85 -4.32
N SER A 205 -13.32 -17.98 -4.85
CA SER A 205 -12.17 -18.36 -5.69
C SER A 205 -11.00 -18.92 -4.88
N ASP A 206 -10.19 -19.77 -5.53
CA ASP A 206 -8.92 -20.22 -4.97
C ASP A 206 -7.93 -19.04 -4.93
N LEU A 207 -7.44 -18.71 -3.72
CA LEU A 207 -6.43 -17.68 -3.54
C LEU A 207 -5.07 -18.33 -3.31
N PHE A 208 -4.15 -18.09 -4.24
CA PHE A 208 -2.75 -18.47 -4.16
C PHE A 208 -1.96 -17.32 -3.54
N ILE A 209 -1.41 -17.57 -2.36
CA ILE A 209 -0.73 -16.56 -1.55
C ILE A 209 0.75 -16.81 -1.65
N SER A 210 1.49 -15.88 -2.20
CA SER A 210 2.94 -15.90 -2.26
C SER A 210 3.50 -14.77 -1.42
N GLU A 211 4.70 -14.96 -0.91
CA GLU A 211 5.47 -13.84 -0.39
C GLU A 211 5.59 -12.74 -1.47
N PRO A 212 5.71 -11.48 -1.05
CA PRO A 212 5.99 -10.40 -1.99
C PRO A 212 7.20 -10.73 -2.84
N PHE A 213 7.19 -10.28 -4.09
CA PHE A 213 8.17 -10.62 -5.10
C PHE A 213 9.62 -10.55 -4.59
N ASN A 214 10.27 -11.70 -4.61
CA ASN A 214 11.70 -11.85 -4.35
C ASN A 214 12.40 -12.44 -5.60
N PRO A 215 13.75 -12.45 -5.68
CA PRO A 215 14.47 -12.93 -6.85
C PRO A 215 14.15 -14.38 -7.26
N ASP A 216 13.94 -15.28 -6.29
CA ASP A 216 13.63 -16.69 -6.54
C ASP A 216 12.23 -16.85 -7.14
N LEU A 217 11.26 -16.12 -6.61
CA LEU A 217 9.91 -16.09 -7.16
C LEU A 217 9.91 -15.52 -8.59
N LEU A 218 10.68 -14.45 -8.82
CA LEU A 218 10.81 -13.84 -10.14
C LEU A 218 11.29 -14.83 -11.18
N MET A 219 12.39 -15.56 -10.91
CA MET A 219 12.93 -16.53 -11.88
C MET A 219 11.95 -17.65 -12.22
N ARG A 220 11.06 -18.03 -11.32
CA ARG A 220 10.07 -19.10 -11.49
C ARG A 220 8.68 -18.61 -11.84
N PHE A 221 8.47 -17.31 -11.98
CA PHE A 221 7.13 -16.72 -12.02
C PHE A 221 6.24 -17.30 -13.12
N GLY A 222 6.72 -17.37 -14.36
CA GLY A 222 5.95 -18.00 -15.45
C GLY A 222 5.67 -19.49 -15.21
N LYS A 223 6.63 -20.22 -14.62
CA LYS A 223 6.45 -21.65 -14.26
C LYS A 223 5.41 -21.80 -13.14
N LEU A 224 5.42 -20.92 -12.12
CA LEU A 224 4.43 -20.92 -11.06
C LEU A 224 3.01 -20.68 -11.61
N VAL A 225 2.88 -19.75 -12.55
CA VAL A 225 1.60 -19.50 -13.24
C VAL A 225 1.09 -20.77 -13.92
N ASP A 226 1.95 -21.51 -14.63
CA ASP A 226 1.59 -22.75 -15.31
C ASP A 226 1.25 -23.88 -14.32
N GLU A 227 2.14 -24.16 -13.36
CA GLU A 227 1.99 -25.26 -12.38
C GLU A 227 0.68 -25.13 -11.58
N HIS A 228 0.33 -23.92 -11.22
CA HIS A 228 -0.88 -23.65 -10.45
C HIS A 228 -2.07 -23.21 -11.31
N LYS A 229 -1.93 -23.22 -12.65
CA LYS A 229 -2.99 -22.81 -13.58
C LYS A 229 -3.64 -21.51 -13.18
N ILE A 230 -2.82 -20.49 -12.85
CA ILE A 230 -3.29 -19.19 -12.41
C ILE A 230 -4.09 -18.53 -13.53
N THR A 231 -5.28 -18.02 -13.19
CA THR A 231 -6.18 -17.36 -14.14
C THR A 231 -6.18 -15.85 -14.00
N ALA A 232 -5.87 -15.35 -12.80
CA ALA A 232 -5.78 -13.90 -12.55
C ALA A 232 -4.62 -13.58 -11.62
N LEU A 233 -4.05 -12.40 -11.82
CA LEU A 233 -3.06 -11.82 -10.91
C LEU A 233 -3.10 -10.29 -10.96
N SER A 234 -2.54 -9.67 -9.94
CA SER A 234 -2.33 -8.24 -9.93
C SER A 234 -0.88 -7.89 -9.64
N SER A 235 -0.45 -6.76 -10.18
CA SER A 235 0.94 -6.33 -10.18
C SER A 235 1.06 -4.81 -10.12
N VAL A 236 2.29 -4.34 -10.00
CA VAL A 236 2.65 -2.92 -10.12
C VAL A 236 3.59 -2.73 -11.33
N PRO A 237 3.59 -1.57 -11.98
CA PRO A 237 4.40 -1.32 -13.18
C PRO A 237 5.89 -1.60 -13.01
N SER A 238 6.47 -1.26 -11.87
CA SER A 238 7.89 -1.48 -11.55
C SER A 238 8.33 -2.95 -11.45
N PHE A 239 7.39 -3.87 -11.32
CA PHE A 239 7.66 -5.30 -11.34
C PHE A 239 8.05 -5.82 -12.74
N TRP A 240 7.45 -5.25 -13.77
CA TRP A 240 7.49 -5.78 -15.13
C TRP A 240 8.85 -5.67 -15.84
N PRO A 241 9.63 -4.58 -15.71
CA PRO A 241 10.95 -4.50 -16.34
C PRO A 241 11.86 -5.66 -15.96
N LEU A 242 11.75 -6.14 -14.70
CA LEU A 242 12.53 -7.27 -14.24
C LEU A 242 11.95 -8.60 -14.71
N VAL A 243 10.64 -8.80 -14.63
CA VAL A 243 9.95 -10.02 -15.12
C VAL A 243 10.24 -10.25 -16.60
N LEU A 244 10.08 -9.21 -17.41
CA LEU A 244 10.30 -9.29 -18.87
C LEU A 244 11.76 -9.64 -19.22
N LYS A 245 12.71 -9.24 -18.36
CA LYS A 245 14.15 -9.50 -18.57
C LYS A 245 14.58 -10.90 -18.14
N VAL A 246 14.06 -11.41 -17.01
CA VAL A 246 14.61 -12.63 -16.38
C VAL A 246 13.68 -13.83 -16.40
N THR A 247 12.40 -13.64 -16.68
CA THR A 247 11.37 -14.69 -16.55
C THR A 247 10.83 -15.10 -17.92
N ARG A 248 10.76 -16.41 -18.16
CA ARG A 248 10.09 -16.92 -19.35
C ARG A 248 8.57 -16.74 -19.23
N PRO A 249 7.88 -16.39 -20.32
CA PRO A 249 6.42 -16.37 -20.36
C PRO A 249 5.80 -17.72 -19.95
N PRO A 250 4.59 -17.73 -19.35
CA PRO A 250 3.86 -18.96 -19.10
C PRO A 250 3.49 -19.65 -20.43
N LYS A 251 3.55 -20.97 -20.46
CA LYS A 251 3.31 -21.78 -21.67
C LYS A 251 1.84 -22.22 -21.79
N GLU A 252 1.18 -22.47 -20.66
CA GLU A 252 -0.18 -23.04 -20.60
C GLU A 252 -1.27 -22.03 -20.94
N ARG A 253 -0.94 -20.73 -21.05
CA ARG A 253 -1.86 -19.64 -21.40
C ARG A 253 -3.13 -19.64 -20.53
N THR A 254 -2.97 -19.91 -19.26
CA THR A 254 -4.10 -19.97 -18.30
C THR A 254 -4.55 -18.60 -17.82
N LEU A 255 -3.67 -17.57 -17.93
CA LEU A 255 -4.01 -16.20 -17.54
C LEU A 255 -5.15 -15.65 -18.41
N ARG A 256 -6.21 -15.24 -17.74
CA ARG A 256 -7.40 -14.63 -18.35
C ARG A 256 -7.45 -13.14 -18.06
N ARG A 257 -6.94 -12.72 -16.88
CA ARG A 257 -6.97 -11.32 -16.44
C ARG A 257 -5.71 -10.96 -15.65
N LEU A 258 -5.17 -9.80 -15.98
CA LEU A 258 -4.03 -9.23 -15.30
C LEU A 258 -4.33 -7.77 -14.97
N HIS A 259 -4.12 -7.40 -13.71
CA HIS A 259 -4.21 -6.00 -13.28
C HIS A 259 -2.81 -5.43 -13.09
N CYS A 260 -2.64 -4.17 -13.50
CA CYS A 260 -1.45 -3.40 -13.22
C CYS A 260 -1.88 -2.01 -12.73
N GLY A 261 -1.38 -1.57 -11.59
CA GLY A 261 -1.82 -0.32 -10.99
C GLY A 261 -0.92 0.19 -9.88
N SER A 262 -1.40 1.16 -9.11
CA SER A 262 -0.68 1.82 -8.01
C SER A 262 0.51 2.70 -8.44
N ALA A 263 0.81 2.78 -9.73
CA ALA A 263 1.81 3.65 -10.33
C ALA A 263 1.45 3.91 -11.80
N PRO A 264 2.03 4.93 -12.45
CA PRO A 264 1.85 5.14 -13.88
C PRO A 264 2.31 3.93 -14.69
N LEU A 265 1.46 3.44 -15.58
CA LEU A 265 1.75 2.36 -16.51
C LEU A 265 1.94 2.94 -17.92
N SER A 266 3.14 2.82 -18.48
CA SER A 266 3.40 3.26 -19.84
C SER A 266 2.74 2.36 -20.88
N ALA A 267 2.32 2.92 -21.99
CA ALA A 267 1.74 2.18 -23.11
C ALA A 267 2.68 1.09 -23.65
N ALA A 268 4.00 1.34 -23.62
CA ALA A 268 5.02 0.36 -24.02
C ALA A 268 5.03 -0.84 -23.08
N THR A 269 5.21 -0.59 -21.77
CA THR A 269 5.18 -1.68 -20.76
C THR A 269 3.86 -2.44 -20.79
N TRP A 270 2.75 -1.75 -21.01
CA TRP A 270 1.43 -2.38 -21.09
C TRP A 270 1.34 -3.39 -22.26
N LYS A 271 1.85 -3.03 -23.44
CA LYS A 271 1.94 -3.92 -24.61
C LYS A 271 2.85 -5.12 -24.33
N ASP A 272 3.99 -4.89 -23.68
CA ASP A 272 4.92 -5.96 -23.30
C ASP A 272 4.27 -6.95 -22.32
N ILE A 273 3.49 -6.46 -21.35
CA ILE A 273 2.72 -7.32 -20.43
C ILE A 273 1.70 -8.18 -21.18
N ARG A 274 0.95 -7.60 -22.11
CA ARG A 274 0.02 -8.37 -22.98
C ARG A 274 0.73 -9.48 -23.73
N HIS A 275 1.87 -9.14 -24.35
CA HIS A 275 2.66 -10.11 -25.08
C HIS A 275 3.17 -11.24 -24.17
N TRP A 276 3.74 -10.89 -23.01
CA TRP A 276 4.27 -11.88 -22.06
C TRP A 276 3.17 -12.77 -21.48
N SER A 277 2.05 -12.21 -21.10
CA SER A 277 0.93 -12.94 -20.46
C SER A 277 0.06 -13.72 -21.47
N ALA A 278 0.19 -13.44 -22.76
CA ALA A 278 -0.65 -13.96 -23.84
C ALA A 278 -2.17 -13.72 -23.58
N THR A 279 -2.52 -12.63 -22.90
CA THR A 279 -3.90 -12.18 -22.72
C THR A 279 -4.04 -10.71 -23.08
N GLU A 280 -5.13 -10.38 -23.79
CA GLU A 280 -5.50 -8.99 -24.08
C GLU A 280 -6.12 -8.30 -22.85
N ASP A 281 -6.63 -9.07 -21.89
CA ASP A 281 -7.30 -8.55 -20.69
C ASP A 281 -6.27 -8.15 -19.61
N VAL A 282 -5.38 -7.22 -19.99
CA VAL A 282 -4.44 -6.54 -19.09
C VAL A 282 -5.01 -5.17 -18.79
N LEU A 283 -5.44 -4.95 -17.57
CA LEU A 283 -6.14 -3.75 -17.13
C LEU A 283 -5.21 -2.81 -16.36
N ASN A 284 -5.12 -1.55 -16.78
CA ASN A 284 -4.61 -0.50 -15.92
C ASN A 284 -5.68 -0.16 -14.90
N THR A 285 -5.34 -0.15 -13.61
CA THR A 285 -6.27 0.08 -12.51
C THR A 285 -5.83 1.26 -11.67
N TYR A 286 -6.77 2.17 -11.44
CA TYR A 286 -6.59 3.33 -10.60
C TYR A 286 -7.41 3.24 -9.33
N GLY A 287 -6.82 3.67 -8.24
CA GLY A 287 -7.48 3.83 -6.96
C GLY A 287 -6.50 4.20 -5.85
N ILE A 288 -7.04 4.71 -4.78
CA ILE A 288 -6.30 5.11 -3.59
C ILE A 288 -6.88 4.41 -2.38
N THR A 289 -6.13 4.38 -1.29
CA THR A 289 -6.54 3.67 -0.06
C THR A 289 -7.89 4.16 0.44
N GLU A 290 -8.13 5.47 0.39
CA GLU A 290 -9.34 6.13 0.86
C GLU A 290 -10.62 5.71 0.13
N THR A 291 -10.50 5.17 -1.08
CA THR A 291 -11.64 4.65 -1.87
C THR A 291 -11.78 3.13 -1.84
N GLY A 292 -11.03 2.43 -0.97
CA GLY A 292 -10.99 0.97 -0.96
C GLY A 292 -10.23 0.39 -2.15
N SER A 293 -9.18 1.06 -2.59
CA SER A 293 -8.31 0.70 -3.72
C SER A 293 -8.97 0.88 -5.09
N TRP A 294 -9.05 -0.12 -5.97
CA TRP A 294 -9.47 0.06 -7.37
C TRP A 294 -10.83 0.75 -7.52
N THR A 295 -10.83 1.91 -8.14
CA THR A 295 -12.01 2.77 -8.34
C THR A 295 -12.31 3.00 -9.80
N ALA A 296 -11.32 2.84 -10.68
CA ALA A 296 -11.45 2.90 -12.13
C ALA A 296 -10.51 1.91 -12.80
N GLY A 297 -10.81 1.58 -14.05
CA GLY A 297 -9.95 0.71 -14.84
C GLY A 297 -10.37 0.61 -16.30
N THR A 298 -9.55 -0.09 -17.07
CA THR A 298 -9.60 -0.12 -18.54
C THR A 298 -10.26 -1.38 -19.09
N ASN A 299 -11.26 -1.95 -18.40
CA ASN A 299 -12.11 -3.03 -18.94
C ASN A 299 -13.10 -2.50 -19.99
N ILE A 300 -12.56 -2.02 -21.09
CA ILE A 300 -13.31 -1.38 -22.18
C ILE A 300 -12.96 -2.12 -23.47
N ASP A 301 -13.97 -2.56 -24.20
CA ASP A 301 -13.74 -3.25 -25.47
C ASP A 301 -13.00 -2.35 -26.46
N GLY A 302 -11.99 -2.92 -27.10
CA GLY A 302 -11.24 -2.26 -28.17
C GLY A 302 -10.37 -1.08 -27.74
N PHE A 303 -10.09 -0.90 -26.43
CA PHE A 303 -9.17 0.16 -26.01
C PHE A 303 -7.72 -0.12 -26.45
N VAL A 304 -7.01 0.95 -26.73
CA VAL A 304 -5.58 0.92 -27.02
C VAL A 304 -4.82 1.39 -25.78
N PRO A 305 -3.71 0.71 -25.37
CA PRO A 305 -2.85 1.21 -24.32
C PRO A 305 -2.31 2.61 -24.61
N GLU A 306 -2.60 3.55 -23.70
CA GLU A 306 -2.18 4.96 -23.76
C GLU A 306 -1.62 5.36 -22.40
N ASP A 307 -0.62 6.25 -22.41
CA ASP A 307 -0.02 6.77 -21.19
C ASP A 307 -1.05 7.57 -20.38
N GLY A 308 -1.11 7.32 -19.07
CA GLY A 308 -2.03 7.99 -18.17
C GLY A 308 -3.48 7.47 -18.20
N LEU A 309 -3.89 6.65 -19.18
CA LEU A 309 -5.25 6.12 -19.28
C LEU A 309 -5.60 5.25 -18.07
N ILE A 310 -6.62 5.66 -17.31
CA ILE A 310 -7.19 4.90 -16.18
C ILE A 310 -8.60 4.37 -16.47
N GLY A 311 -9.14 4.65 -17.64
CA GLY A 311 -10.39 4.08 -18.14
C GLY A 311 -11.65 4.68 -17.58
N LYS A 312 -12.58 3.84 -17.09
CA LYS A 312 -13.90 4.23 -16.56
C LYS A 312 -14.04 3.92 -15.07
N PRO A 313 -14.90 4.68 -14.35
CA PRO A 313 -15.16 4.42 -12.94
C PRO A 313 -15.85 3.08 -12.69
N TRP A 314 -15.52 2.42 -11.58
CA TRP A 314 -16.13 1.19 -11.07
C TRP A 314 -16.84 1.46 -9.74
N GLY A 315 -18.17 1.60 -9.79
CA GLY A 315 -18.98 1.92 -8.61
C GLY A 315 -18.59 3.27 -7.96
N ALA A 316 -18.23 4.23 -8.81
CA ALA A 316 -17.83 5.57 -8.39
C ALA A 316 -18.28 6.60 -9.44
N THR A 317 -18.35 7.85 -9.02
CA THR A 317 -18.39 9.01 -9.91
C THR A 317 -17.06 9.73 -9.79
N ILE A 318 -16.46 10.08 -10.93
CA ILE A 318 -15.24 10.88 -11.02
C ILE A 318 -15.58 12.21 -11.66
N ARG A 319 -15.11 13.30 -11.09
CA ARG A 319 -15.14 14.65 -11.66
C ARG A 319 -13.73 15.18 -11.84
N ILE A 320 -13.54 15.95 -12.90
CA ILE A 320 -12.32 16.76 -13.09
C ILE A 320 -12.73 18.20 -12.82
N VAL A 321 -12.19 18.78 -11.76
CA VAL A 321 -12.59 20.10 -11.25
C VAL A 321 -11.47 21.09 -11.52
N LYS A 322 -11.83 22.30 -11.97
CA LYS A 322 -10.85 23.33 -12.31
C LYS A 322 -9.90 23.62 -11.16
N THR A 323 -8.62 23.70 -11.50
CA THR A 323 -7.58 24.12 -10.56
C THR A 323 -7.79 25.60 -10.26
N THR A 324 -8.03 25.95 -9.01
CA THR A 324 -8.01 27.35 -8.56
C THR A 324 -6.59 27.71 -8.13
N ASP A 325 -6.33 29.02 -8.06
CA ASP A 325 -5.09 29.53 -7.46
C ASP A 325 -4.91 28.87 -6.07
N PRO A 326 -3.75 28.23 -5.80
CA PRO A 326 -3.46 27.61 -4.50
C PRO A 326 -3.68 28.53 -3.29
N ASP A 327 -3.67 29.83 -3.53
CA ASP A 327 -3.88 30.88 -2.51
C ASP A 327 -5.33 31.37 -2.41
N SER A 328 -6.25 30.86 -3.27
CA SER A 328 -7.67 31.18 -3.19
C SER A 328 -8.31 30.44 -2.01
N ALA A 329 -9.01 31.18 -1.15
CA ALA A 329 -9.79 30.62 -0.04
C ALA A 329 -10.98 29.75 -0.56
N GLU A 330 -11.41 29.95 -1.80
CA GLU A 330 -12.48 29.21 -2.45
C GLU A 330 -11.91 28.31 -3.53
N GLN A 331 -12.04 27.00 -3.34
CA GLN A 331 -11.77 26.04 -4.40
C GLN A 331 -12.96 26.03 -5.35
N SER A 332 -12.70 26.11 -6.67
CA SER A 332 -13.74 25.98 -7.68
C SER A 332 -14.39 24.60 -7.58
N GLU A 333 -15.71 24.56 -7.73
CA GLU A 333 -16.46 23.33 -7.96
C GLU A 333 -16.85 23.16 -9.45
N GLU A 334 -16.35 24.05 -10.29
CA GLU A 334 -16.63 24.02 -11.72
C GLU A 334 -15.91 22.85 -12.38
N GLU A 335 -16.68 22.04 -13.10
CA GLU A 335 -16.14 20.87 -13.80
C GLU A 335 -15.42 21.30 -15.09
N CYS A 336 -14.25 20.70 -15.32
CA CYS A 336 -13.48 20.90 -16.55
C CYS A 336 -14.21 20.34 -17.78
N ARG A 337 -14.00 20.96 -18.93
CA ARG A 337 -14.43 20.42 -20.24
C ARG A 337 -13.56 19.20 -20.60
N ALA A 338 -14.03 18.42 -21.57
CA ALA A 338 -13.22 17.35 -22.14
C ALA A 338 -11.89 17.91 -22.68
N GLY A 339 -10.78 17.23 -22.35
CA GLY A 339 -9.42 17.64 -22.71
C GLY A 339 -8.78 18.65 -21.75
N GLU A 340 -9.52 19.27 -20.83
CA GLU A 340 -8.98 20.18 -19.83
C GLU A 340 -8.50 19.40 -18.59
N ALA A 341 -7.29 19.67 -18.13
CA ALA A 341 -6.75 19.08 -16.89
C ALA A 341 -7.24 19.82 -15.65
N GLY A 342 -7.47 19.07 -14.57
CA GLY A 342 -7.91 19.60 -13.30
C GLY A 342 -7.75 18.59 -12.17
N HIS A 343 -8.24 18.94 -10.98
CA HIS A 343 -8.23 18.07 -9.82
C HIS A 343 -9.22 16.91 -9.97
N VAL A 344 -8.76 15.70 -9.66
CA VAL A 344 -9.60 14.50 -9.67
C VAL A 344 -10.35 14.39 -8.34
N TRP A 345 -11.67 14.47 -8.41
CA TRP A 345 -12.55 14.25 -7.26
C TRP A 345 -13.35 12.97 -7.45
N ILE A 346 -13.50 12.20 -6.37
CA ILE A 346 -14.17 10.89 -6.40
C ILE A 346 -15.29 10.82 -5.37
N LYS A 347 -16.46 10.34 -5.81
CA LYS A 347 -17.58 9.98 -4.92
C LYS A 347 -17.92 8.51 -5.10
N THR A 348 -17.93 7.74 -4.02
CA THR A 348 -18.19 6.30 -4.05
C THR A 348 -18.78 5.82 -2.73
N PRO A 349 -19.69 4.82 -2.74
CA PRO A 349 -20.14 4.15 -1.52
C PRO A 349 -19.02 3.39 -0.78
N ALA A 350 -17.89 3.15 -1.45
CA ALA A 350 -16.70 2.50 -0.88
C ALA A 350 -15.74 3.50 -0.22
N LEU A 351 -16.14 4.77 -0.06
CA LEU A 351 -15.33 5.79 0.59
C LEU A 351 -15.00 5.37 2.04
N MET A 352 -13.80 5.66 2.47
CA MET A 352 -13.38 5.49 3.86
C MET A 352 -14.35 6.17 4.84
N LYS A 353 -14.42 5.69 6.06
CA LYS A 353 -15.14 6.38 7.15
C LYS A 353 -14.47 7.72 7.49
N GLY A 354 -13.15 7.77 7.40
CA GLY A 354 -12.30 8.92 7.66
C GLY A 354 -10.89 8.48 8.02
N TYR A 355 -10.05 9.45 8.37
CA TYR A 355 -8.73 9.18 8.92
C TYR A 355 -8.83 8.94 10.44
N TYR A 356 -8.22 7.86 10.91
CA TYR A 356 -8.26 7.45 12.31
C TYR A 356 -7.75 8.55 13.25
N GLN A 357 -8.60 9.00 14.18
CA GLN A 357 -8.34 10.09 15.11
C GLN A 357 -7.87 11.43 14.46
N ARG A 358 -8.19 11.64 13.18
CA ARG A 358 -7.82 12.85 12.43
C ARG A 358 -9.03 13.42 11.66
N ASP A 359 -10.02 13.87 12.43
CA ASP A 359 -11.22 14.52 11.87
C ASP A 359 -10.90 15.81 11.11
N ASP A 360 -9.82 16.50 11.51
CA ASP A 360 -9.28 17.66 10.81
C ASP A 360 -8.89 17.30 9.37
N LEU A 361 -8.11 16.25 9.17
CA LEU A 361 -7.71 15.77 7.84
C LEU A 361 -8.89 15.20 7.06
N THR A 362 -9.82 14.52 7.74
CA THR A 362 -11.02 13.98 7.10
C THR A 362 -11.84 15.10 6.49
N ARG A 363 -12.10 16.19 7.22
CA ARG A 363 -12.83 17.37 6.72
C ARG A 363 -12.09 18.11 5.60
N GLN A 364 -10.77 18.12 5.62
CA GLN A 364 -9.98 18.71 4.53
C GLN A 364 -10.05 17.89 3.24
N SER A 365 -10.07 16.55 3.36
CA SER A 365 -10.00 15.63 2.23
C SER A 365 -11.37 15.24 1.67
N VAL A 366 -12.46 15.35 2.45
CA VAL A 366 -13.80 14.93 2.05
C VAL A 366 -14.78 16.11 2.22
N ARG A 367 -15.44 16.50 1.12
CA ARG A 367 -16.46 17.57 1.08
C ARG A 367 -17.71 17.03 0.40
N ASP A 368 -18.86 17.09 1.03
CA ASP A 368 -20.16 16.65 0.53
C ASP A 368 -20.14 15.22 -0.08
N GLY A 369 -19.32 14.36 0.53
CA GLY A 369 -19.11 12.97 0.10
C GLY A 369 -18.19 12.83 -1.12
N TRP A 370 -17.56 13.90 -1.59
CA TRP A 370 -16.49 13.90 -2.56
C TRP A 370 -15.12 13.84 -1.88
N LEU A 371 -14.31 12.90 -2.29
CA LEU A 371 -12.92 12.83 -1.89
C LEU A 371 -12.07 13.67 -2.85
N LEU A 372 -11.31 14.58 -2.32
CA LEU A 372 -10.29 15.36 -3.00
C LEU A 372 -9.01 14.53 -3.00
N THR A 373 -8.68 13.95 -4.16
CA THR A 373 -7.63 12.91 -4.23
C THR A 373 -6.20 13.46 -4.19
N GLY A 374 -6.04 14.73 -4.54
CA GLY A 374 -4.73 15.32 -4.82
C GLY A 374 -4.11 14.87 -6.16
N ASP A 375 -4.83 14.08 -6.95
CA ASP A 375 -4.40 13.71 -8.29
C ASP A 375 -4.88 14.77 -9.31
N ILE A 376 -4.09 14.96 -10.38
CA ILE A 376 -4.42 15.79 -11.52
C ILE A 376 -4.70 14.87 -12.70
N GLY A 377 -5.78 15.15 -13.42
CA GLY A 377 -6.20 14.33 -14.57
C GLY A 377 -7.11 15.08 -15.51
N TRP A 378 -7.58 14.40 -16.53
CA TRP A 378 -8.51 14.93 -17.52
C TRP A 378 -9.43 13.83 -18.06
N ARG A 379 -10.49 14.21 -18.75
CA ARG A 379 -11.44 13.30 -19.38
C ARG A 379 -11.51 13.60 -20.88
N ASP A 380 -11.50 12.57 -21.73
CA ASP A 380 -11.71 12.74 -23.17
C ASP A 380 -13.20 12.82 -23.55
N ASP A 381 -13.47 13.08 -24.84
CA ASP A 381 -14.83 13.16 -25.37
C ASP A 381 -15.60 11.82 -25.33
N ARG A 382 -14.87 10.68 -25.20
CA ARG A 382 -15.43 9.33 -25.03
C ARG A 382 -15.81 9.05 -23.57
N GLY A 383 -15.49 9.97 -22.66
CA GLY A 383 -15.69 9.82 -21.21
C GLY A 383 -14.65 8.94 -20.54
N LEU A 384 -13.47 8.75 -21.14
CA LEU A 384 -12.35 8.03 -20.54
C LEU A 384 -11.50 9.00 -19.72
N PHE A 385 -11.06 8.53 -18.56
CA PHE A 385 -10.25 9.31 -17.62
C PHE A 385 -8.77 9.00 -17.77
N TYR A 386 -7.95 10.04 -17.61
CA TYR A 386 -6.50 10.00 -17.69
C TYR A 386 -5.92 10.73 -16.48
N LEU A 387 -4.78 10.24 -15.97
CA LEU A 387 -4.00 10.91 -14.94
C LEU A 387 -2.77 11.59 -15.57
N SER A 388 -2.49 12.80 -15.13
CA SER A 388 -1.32 13.59 -15.54
C SER A 388 -0.25 13.67 -14.43
N GLY A 389 -0.63 13.47 -13.16
CA GLY A 389 0.28 13.56 -12.02
C GLY A 389 -0.43 13.73 -10.68
N ARG A 390 0.32 14.18 -9.69
CA ARG A 390 -0.18 14.51 -8.34
C ARG A 390 0.22 15.92 -7.94
N GLU A 391 -0.67 16.57 -7.19
CA GLU A 391 -0.42 17.88 -6.59
C GLU A 391 0.64 17.83 -5.50
N HIS A 392 0.67 16.74 -4.73
CA HIS A 392 1.65 16.50 -3.68
C HIS A 392 2.51 15.28 -4.03
N GLU A 393 3.82 15.47 -3.93
CA GLU A 393 4.80 14.48 -4.32
C GLU A 393 4.81 13.29 -3.35
N GLU A 394 4.60 12.09 -3.88
CA GLU A 394 4.97 10.84 -3.25
C GLU A 394 6.09 10.19 -4.08
N ILE A 395 7.01 9.49 -3.43
CA ILE A 395 8.04 8.70 -4.09
C ILE A 395 7.51 7.29 -4.29
N ASN A 396 7.41 6.83 -5.52
CA ASN A 396 6.96 5.48 -5.83
C ASN A 396 8.16 4.58 -6.11
N LYS A 397 8.65 3.92 -5.08
CA LYS A 397 9.78 3.00 -5.16
C LYS A 397 9.29 1.57 -5.30
N GLY A 398 9.30 1.05 -6.51
CA GLY A 398 8.90 -0.34 -6.76
C GLY A 398 7.45 -0.64 -6.40
N GLY A 399 6.52 0.33 -6.57
CA GLY A 399 5.12 0.21 -6.14
C GLY A 399 4.90 0.52 -4.66
N THR A 400 5.96 0.66 -3.87
CA THR A 400 5.85 1.13 -2.48
C THR A 400 5.81 2.65 -2.47
N LYS A 401 4.74 3.20 -1.90
CA LYS A 401 4.57 4.64 -1.72
C LYS A 401 5.37 5.11 -0.50
N ILE A 402 6.28 6.02 -0.74
CA ILE A 402 7.11 6.66 0.29
C ILE A 402 6.80 8.14 0.28
N TYR A 403 6.48 8.68 1.44
CA TYR A 403 6.16 10.09 1.54
C TYR A 403 7.38 10.84 2.07
N PRO A 404 7.87 11.82 1.31
CA PRO A 404 9.02 12.64 1.69
C PRO A 404 8.92 13.22 3.10
N ALA A 405 7.73 13.70 3.48
CA ALA A 405 7.51 14.32 4.77
C ALA A 405 7.79 13.41 5.98
N ASP A 406 7.58 12.09 5.85
CA ASP A 406 7.89 11.14 6.93
C ASP A 406 9.40 11.03 7.17
N ILE A 407 10.15 11.04 6.08
CA ILE A 407 11.62 11.00 6.15
C ILE A 407 12.14 12.34 6.67
N ASP A 408 11.59 13.45 6.16
CA ASP A 408 11.91 14.79 6.64
C ASP A 408 11.70 14.92 8.15
N ALA A 409 10.58 14.40 8.68
CA ALA A 409 10.29 14.43 10.11
C ALA A 409 11.33 13.66 10.94
N VAL A 410 11.77 12.48 10.48
CA VAL A 410 12.79 11.68 11.19
C VAL A 410 14.16 12.34 11.12
N VAL A 411 14.57 12.80 9.95
CA VAL A 411 15.89 13.41 9.74
C VAL A 411 15.96 14.79 10.37
N GLY A 412 14.87 15.57 10.30
CA GLY A 412 14.77 16.89 10.92
C GLY A 412 14.88 16.88 12.45
N ASN A 413 14.55 15.74 13.10
CA ASN A 413 14.71 15.57 14.53
C ASN A 413 16.13 15.16 14.98
N PHE A 414 17.06 15.00 14.06
CA PHE A 414 18.46 14.79 14.41
C PHE A 414 19.10 16.10 14.90
N GLU A 415 19.78 16.03 16.05
CA GLU A 415 20.47 17.19 16.62
C GLU A 415 21.53 17.74 15.68
N GLY A 416 21.43 19.01 15.34
CA GLY A 416 22.28 19.70 14.36
C GLY A 416 21.71 19.73 12.93
N THR A 417 20.50 19.19 12.70
CA THR A 417 19.78 19.41 11.44
C THR A 417 19.05 20.75 11.47
N ARG A 418 19.46 21.69 10.60
CA ARG A 418 18.79 22.99 10.44
C ARG A 418 17.56 22.91 9.55
N ASP A 419 17.69 22.14 8.44
CA ASP A 419 16.59 21.97 7.49
C ASP A 419 16.84 20.71 6.65
N VAL A 420 15.74 20.15 6.09
CA VAL A 420 15.79 18.91 5.35
C VAL A 420 14.69 18.85 4.30
N VAL A 421 14.99 18.24 3.16
CA VAL A 421 14.02 17.97 2.10
C VAL A 421 14.34 16.65 1.42
N THR A 422 13.39 15.73 1.49
CA THR A 422 13.42 14.47 0.76
C THR A 422 12.66 14.60 -0.55
N PHE A 423 13.15 13.95 -1.61
CA PHE A 423 12.54 13.95 -2.94
C PHE A 423 12.83 12.64 -3.68
N GLY A 424 11.99 12.36 -4.69
CA GLY A 424 12.21 11.23 -5.59
C GLY A 424 13.17 11.57 -6.71
N ILE A 425 14.02 10.62 -7.08
CA ILE A 425 14.86 10.66 -8.27
C ILE A 425 14.55 9.46 -9.15
N ASP A 426 14.62 9.61 -10.47
CA ASP A 426 14.33 8.54 -11.41
C ASP A 426 15.31 7.38 -11.26
N ASP A 427 14.79 6.17 -11.33
CA ASP A 427 15.54 4.92 -11.21
C ASP A 427 15.04 3.92 -12.23
N SER A 428 15.94 3.32 -13.01
CA SER A 428 15.59 2.40 -14.10
C SER A 428 15.01 1.07 -13.63
N LEU A 429 15.26 0.67 -12.37
CA LEU A 429 14.79 -0.59 -11.81
C LEU A 429 13.52 -0.41 -10.98
N TYR A 430 13.47 0.60 -10.14
CA TYR A 430 12.39 0.81 -9.18
C TYR A 430 11.42 1.92 -9.58
N GLY A 431 11.59 2.54 -10.74
CA GLY A 431 10.87 3.73 -11.17
C GLY A 431 11.39 4.98 -10.47
N GLN A 432 11.40 4.99 -9.13
CA GLN A 432 12.00 6.05 -8.34
C GLN A 432 12.81 5.51 -7.16
N GLN A 433 13.80 6.32 -6.73
CA GLN A 433 14.58 6.13 -5.51
C GLN A 433 14.46 7.35 -4.62
N VAL A 434 14.72 7.15 -3.32
CA VAL A 434 14.73 8.23 -2.34
C VAL A 434 16.05 8.96 -2.37
N ALA A 435 16.00 10.30 -2.48
CA ALA A 435 17.12 11.20 -2.28
C ALA A 435 16.76 12.25 -1.25
N ILE A 436 17.78 12.85 -0.61
CA ILE A 436 17.59 13.82 0.46
C ILE A 436 18.63 14.94 0.35
N ALA A 437 18.19 16.17 0.59
CA ALA A 437 19.03 17.30 0.83
C ALA A 437 18.92 17.73 2.29
N VAL A 438 20.06 17.95 2.96
CA VAL A 438 20.12 18.37 4.35
C VAL A 438 20.99 19.61 4.51
N ALA A 439 20.58 20.50 5.39
CA ALA A 439 21.39 21.60 5.88
C ALA A 439 21.72 21.34 7.36
N LEU A 440 23.00 21.24 7.67
CA LEU A 440 23.50 20.94 9.02
C LEU A 440 24.16 22.16 9.65
N ASP A 441 24.17 22.22 10.99
CA ASP A 441 24.92 23.23 11.74
C ASP A 441 26.43 23.05 11.54
N GLU A 442 26.87 21.80 11.54
CA GLU A 442 28.27 21.43 11.33
C GLU A 442 28.35 20.29 10.27
N CYS A 443 29.04 20.58 9.17
CA CYS A 443 29.24 19.65 8.07
C CYS A 443 30.58 18.90 8.24
N SER A 444 30.67 17.96 9.20
CA SER A 444 31.79 17.05 9.34
C SER A 444 31.38 15.60 8.94
N ASP A 445 32.36 14.80 8.49
CA ASP A 445 32.12 13.39 8.17
C ASP A 445 31.56 12.64 9.40
N GLY A 446 31.99 13.01 10.60
CA GLY A 446 31.47 12.48 11.85
C GLY A 446 29.99 12.79 12.07
N THR A 447 29.55 14.03 11.77
CA THR A 447 28.14 14.44 11.87
C THR A 447 27.30 13.71 10.84
N VAL A 448 27.74 13.62 9.58
CA VAL A 448 27.03 12.91 8.51
C VAL A 448 26.88 11.42 8.85
N ARG A 449 27.94 10.80 9.42
CA ARG A 449 27.90 9.39 9.87
C ARG A 449 26.87 9.19 10.96
N ARG A 450 26.83 10.03 12.00
CA ARG A 450 25.82 9.95 13.07
C ARG A 450 24.41 10.14 12.52
N LEU A 451 24.20 11.10 11.62
CA LEU A 451 22.92 11.33 10.95
C LEU A 451 22.46 10.13 10.14
N TYR A 452 23.37 9.51 9.36
CA TYR A 452 23.06 8.30 8.60
C TYR A 452 22.68 7.13 9.51
N GLN A 453 23.41 6.91 10.61
CA GLN A 453 23.09 5.88 11.61
C GLN A 453 21.73 6.15 12.30
N TRP A 454 21.47 7.42 12.66
CA TRP A 454 20.19 7.84 13.19
C TRP A 454 19.03 7.49 12.27
N THR A 455 19.21 7.76 10.98
CA THR A 455 18.21 7.47 9.94
C THR A 455 18.00 5.95 9.79
N LYS A 456 19.07 5.17 9.72
CA LYS A 456 18.98 3.70 9.61
C LYS A 456 18.29 3.03 10.80
N GLN A 457 18.44 3.57 11.98
CA GLN A 457 17.80 3.03 13.18
C GLN A 457 16.30 3.33 13.23
N ARG A 458 15.83 4.32 12.47
CA ARG A 458 14.46 4.85 12.57
C ARG A 458 13.59 4.65 11.34
N LEU A 459 14.19 4.40 10.20
CA LEU A 459 13.48 4.18 8.94
C LEU A 459 13.70 2.78 8.41
N ALA A 460 12.62 2.18 7.92
CA ALA A 460 12.70 0.92 7.17
C ALA A 460 13.65 1.05 5.97
N GLN A 461 14.35 -0.04 5.62
CA GLN A 461 15.39 -0.08 4.60
C GLN A 461 14.98 0.54 3.26
N HIS A 462 13.73 0.35 2.83
CA HIS A 462 13.23 0.88 1.58
C HIS A 462 13.04 2.41 1.58
N LYS A 463 12.94 3.04 2.76
CA LYS A 463 12.81 4.49 2.95
C LYS A 463 14.14 5.21 3.11
N ILE A 464 15.24 4.46 3.34
CA ILE A 464 16.57 5.07 3.53
C ILE A 464 17.00 5.74 2.22
N PRO A 465 17.37 7.05 2.25
CA PRO A 465 17.81 7.74 1.05
C PRO A 465 19.05 7.11 0.43
N LEU A 466 19.00 6.89 -0.89
CA LEU A 466 20.14 6.37 -1.67
C LEU A 466 21.17 7.46 -1.95
N ARG A 467 20.71 8.69 -2.17
CA ARG A 467 21.58 9.84 -2.43
C ARG A 467 21.35 10.93 -1.39
N TRP A 468 22.44 11.43 -0.87
CA TRP A 468 22.48 12.51 0.13
C TRP A 468 23.20 13.71 -0.44
N TYR A 469 22.62 14.88 -0.25
CA TYR A 469 23.18 16.15 -0.68
C TYR A 469 23.30 17.08 0.52
N LEU A 470 24.46 17.72 0.68
CA LEU A 470 24.62 18.81 1.65
C LEU A 470 24.38 20.14 0.96
N LEU A 471 23.55 20.96 1.58
CA LEU A 471 23.29 22.33 1.16
C LEU A 471 23.55 23.29 2.32
N ASP A 472 24.06 24.49 2.03
CA ASP A 472 24.21 25.53 3.05
C ASP A 472 22.85 25.96 3.63
N ALA A 473 21.82 25.97 2.80
CA ALA A 473 20.42 26.20 3.18
C ALA A 473 19.47 25.57 2.16
N ILE A 474 18.30 25.14 2.63
CA ILE A 474 17.21 24.68 1.78
C ILE A 474 16.46 25.90 1.22
N PRO A 475 16.41 26.08 -0.13
CA PRO A 475 15.69 27.17 -0.74
C PRO A 475 14.21 27.17 -0.40
N ARG A 476 13.67 28.35 -0.08
CA ARG A 476 12.25 28.54 0.19
C ARG A 476 11.70 29.69 -0.65
N SER A 477 10.44 29.59 -1.06
CA SER A 477 9.73 30.70 -1.68
C SER A 477 9.66 31.91 -0.74
N PRO A 478 9.34 33.13 -1.24
CA PRO A 478 9.14 34.31 -0.39
C PRO A 478 8.08 34.09 0.72
N ARG A 479 7.20 33.12 0.56
CA ARG A 479 6.17 32.72 1.54
C ARG A 479 6.61 31.56 2.45
N GLY A 480 7.89 31.17 2.44
CA GLY A 480 8.45 30.11 3.27
C GLY A 480 8.16 28.68 2.80
N LYS A 481 7.48 28.48 1.66
CA LYS A 481 7.18 27.15 1.13
C LYS A 481 8.39 26.54 0.43
N ILE A 482 8.57 25.23 0.59
CA ILE A 482 9.59 24.40 -0.09
C ILE A 482 9.01 23.90 -1.42
N ASN A 483 9.76 24.08 -2.50
CA ASN A 483 9.49 23.47 -3.80
C ASN A 483 10.46 22.28 -3.99
N ARG A 484 9.99 21.07 -3.75
CA ARG A 484 10.80 19.84 -3.82
C ARG A 484 11.39 19.59 -5.22
N ASN A 485 10.63 19.91 -6.27
CA ASN A 485 11.10 19.75 -7.66
C ASN A 485 12.27 20.66 -7.96
N GLU A 486 12.22 21.92 -7.57
CA GLU A 486 13.30 22.87 -7.73
C GLU A 486 14.58 22.44 -6.98
N ILE A 487 14.40 21.93 -5.75
CA ILE A 487 15.52 21.43 -4.95
C ILE A 487 16.09 20.16 -5.57
N ARG A 488 15.25 19.22 -6.03
CA ARG A 488 15.68 18.04 -6.78
C ARG A 488 16.54 18.42 -7.98
N ASP A 489 16.04 19.33 -8.82
CA ASP A 489 16.72 19.75 -10.05
C ASP A 489 18.03 20.48 -9.77
N ARG A 490 18.13 21.18 -8.64
CA ARG A 490 19.37 21.75 -8.15
C ARG A 490 20.35 20.68 -7.65
N CYS A 491 19.88 19.73 -6.83
CA CYS A 491 20.71 18.65 -6.28
C CYS A 491 21.25 17.72 -7.36
N LEU A 492 20.47 17.41 -8.39
CA LEU A 492 20.93 16.57 -9.50
C LEU A 492 22.11 17.17 -10.30
N LYS A 493 22.38 18.46 -10.16
CA LYS A 493 23.58 19.15 -10.75
C LYS A 493 24.77 19.08 -9.82
N LEU A 494 24.64 18.62 -8.59
CA LEU A 494 25.67 18.48 -7.58
C LEU A 494 26.14 17.03 -7.48
N ALA A 495 27.36 16.83 -7.01
CA ALA A 495 27.80 15.50 -6.60
C ALA A 495 27.11 15.10 -5.27
N PRO A 496 26.50 13.92 -5.17
CA PRO A 496 26.02 13.43 -3.89
C PRO A 496 27.20 13.11 -2.96
N LEU A 497 26.92 13.07 -1.65
CA LEU A 497 27.89 12.60 -0.66
C LEU A 497 28.37 11.17 -0.98
N ASP A 498 29.66 10.96 -0.92
CA ASP A 498 30.24 9.61 -0.97
C ASP A 498 30.13 8.94 0.40
N LEU A 499 28.96 8.34 0.65
CA LEU A 499 28.70 7.67 1.91
C LEU A 499 29.64 6.48 2.16
N ASN A 500 30.09 5.78 1.12
CA ASN A 500 31.03 4.66 1.29
C ASN A 500 32.31 5.18 1.92
N LYS A 501 32.90 6.25 1.36
CA LYS A 501 34.08 6.89 1.90
C LYS A 501 33.86 7.38 3.36
N ILE A 502 32.71 8.01 3.64
CA ILE A 502 32.40 8.53 4.98
C ILE A 502 32.21 7.40 5.99
N LEU A 503 31.68 6.23 5.58
CA LEU A 503 31.41 5.11 6.47
C LEU A 503 32.63 4.19 6.67
N GLU A 504 33.52 4.03 5.68
CA GLU A 504 34.72 3.18 5.73
C GLU A 504 35.83 3.72 6.66
N ILE A 505 35.93 5.02 6.89
CA ILE A 505 36.93 5.63 7.76
C ILE A 505 36.86 5.20 9.24
N SER A 506 35.90 4.32 9.63
CA SER A 506 35.65 3.96 11.02
C SER A 506 36.39 2.73 11.54
N GLU A 507 37.04 1.92 10.72
CA GLU A 507 37.74 0.70 11.21
C GLU A 507 39.22 0.93 11.60
N GLU A 508 39.80 2.09 11.24
CA GLU A 508 41.20 2.34 11.52
C GLU A 508 41.52 3.33 12.67
N ASN A 509 40.53 3.94 13.31
CA ASN A 509 40.76 4.91 14.40
C ASN A 509 39.81 4.73 15.59
N VAL A 510 40.01 3.66 16.37
CA VAL A 510 39.65 3.62 17.79
C VAL A 510 40.92 3.29 18.55
N PRO A 511 41.48 4.24 19.34
CA PRO A 511 42.64 3.97 20.19
C PRO A 511 42.31 3.01 21.33
#